data_6843395bea9095ab59db0f36a5d6f86c
#
_entry.id   6843395bea9095ab59db0f36a5d6f86c
#
_cell.length_a   1.000
_cell.length_b   1.000
_cell.length_c   1.000
_cell.angle_alpha   90.00
_cell.angle_beta   90.00
_cell.angle_gamma   90.00
#
_symmetry.space_group_name_H-M   'P 1'
#
loop_
_entity.id
_entity.type
_entity.pdbx_description
1 polymer ?
#
loop_
_entity_poly.entity_id
_entity_poly.type
_entity_poly.pdbx_seq_one_letter_code
_entity_poly.pdbx_strand_id
1 'polypeptide(L)'
;MGKYIYGEWIKPIYHYVVTLKCNEFCYEVILPIIIALVATCFYYMFDLVILALLKLRDLLPSSLSILIGFTIMCITILVTNDSKSLNAIRQKDCHNRFIGHKKITVFRWLLILFSYSLLIELITLSIVFLSAFLIPLISSLIVGTILLFCETFLLSHVLLLMIRSMTNLYLLFRMEDI
;
A
#
# COMPACT_ATOMS: atom_id res chain seq x y z
N MET A 1 6.98 -4.42 30.25
CA MET A 1 7.17 -4.34 28.79
C MET A 1 6.45 -5.45 28.01
N GLY A 2 5.33 -5.97 28.45
CA GLY A 2 4.68 -7.18 27.91
C GLY A 2 3.21 -7.09 27.54
N LYS A 3 2.59 -5.90 27.51
CA LYS A 3 1.11 -5.82 27.45
C LYS A 3 0.47 -5.53 26.08
N TYR A 4 1.25 -5.28 25.00
CA TYR A 4 0.67 -4.78 23.72
C TYR A 4 1.30 -5.36 22.44
N ILE A 5 1.88 -6.55 22.48
CA ILE A 5 2.50 -7.16 21.29
C ILE A 5 1.48 -7.31 20.13
N TYR A 6 0.22 -7.58 20.45
CA TYR A 6 -0.83 -7.80 19.42
C TYR A 6 -1.44 -6.53 18.82
N GLY A 7 -1.18 -5.34 19.37
CA GLY A 7 -1.68 -4.07 18.82
C GLY A 7 -0.63 -3.25 18.05
N GLU A 8 0.62 -3.70 18.03
CA GLU A 8 1.72 -2.92 17.45
C GLU A 8 1.72 -2.89 15.92
N TRP A 9 1.08 -3.84 15.26
CA TRP A 9 0.91 -3.87 13.82
C TRP A 9 0.05 -2.71 13.27
N ILE A 10 -0.75 -2.06 14.12
CA ILE A 10 -1.55 -0.89 13.75
C ILE A 10 -0.69 0.39 13.73
N LYS A 11 0.45 0.41 14.44
CA LYS A 11 1.31 1.60 14.54
C LYS A 11 1.81 2.13 13.17
N PRO A 12 2.25 1.30 12.21
CA PRO A 12 2.63 1.79 10.89
C PRO A 12 1.48 2.50 10.17
N ILE A 13 0.24 2.00 10.27
CA ILE A 13 -0.94 2.63 9.69
C ILE A 13 -1.17 4.00 10.33
N TYR A 14 -1.17 4.08 11.66
CA TYR A 14 -1.33 5.34 12.39
C TYR A 14 -0.23 6.35 12.02
N HIS A 15 1.04 5.92 12.04
CA HIS A 15 2.17 6.79 11.70
C HIS A 15 2.10 7.27 10.25
N TYR A 16 1.68 6.41 9.33
CA TYR A 16 1.48 6.77 7.94
C TYR A 16 0.40 7.85 7.80
N VAL A 17 -0.78 7.65 8.36
CA VAL A 17 -1.90 8.61 8.30
C VAL A 17 -1.51 9.96 8.89
N VAL A 18 -0.83 9.98 10.04
CA VAL A 18 -0.38 11.23 10.71
C VAL A 18 0.68 11.97 9.88
N THR A 19 1.50 11.26 9.11
CA THR A 19 2.55 11.87 8.28
C THR A 19 2.09 12.21 6.86
N LEU A 20 0.87 11.85 6.48
CA LEU A 20 0.31 12.07 5.15
C LEU A 20 0.04 13.56 4.91
N LYS A 21 0.50 14.09 3.78
CA LYS A 21 0.21 15.47 3.36
C LYS A 21 -1.04 15.50 2.47
N CYS A 22 -1.72 16.64 2.41
CA CYS A 22 -2.96 16.80 1.64
C CYS A 22 -2.81 16.38 0.16
N ASN A 23 -1.72 16.79 -0.50
CA ASN A 23 -1.46 16.39 -1.90
C ASN A 23 -1.22 14.88 -2.07
N GLU A 24 -0.62 14.25 -1.06
CA GLU A 24 -0.38 12.81 -1.04
C GLU A 24 -1.67 12.05 -0.83
N PHE A 25 -2.55 12.57 0.03
CA PHE A 25 -3.88 12.01 0.24
C PHE A 25 -4.71 12.01 -1.05
N CYS A 26 -4.67 13.11 -1.81
CA CYS A 26 -5.35 13.16 -3.11
C CYS A 26 -4.83 12.08 -4.07
N TYR A 27 -3.52 11.90 -4.15
CA TYR A 27 -2.91 10.92 -5.05
C TYR A 27 -3.14 9.47 -4.58
N GLU A 28 -3.04 9.20 -3.28
CA GLU A 28 -3.06 7.82 -2.76
C GLU A 28 -4.44 7.32 -2.37
N VAL A 29 -5.40 8.21 -2.14
CA VAL A 29 -6.77 7.82 -1.74
C VAL A 29 -7.80 8.24 -2.78
N ILE A 30 -7.82 9.52 -3.19
CA ILE A 30 -8.87 10.01 -4.10
C ILE A 30 -8.71 9.39 -5.49
N LEU A 31 -7.47 9.34 -6.02
CA LEU A 31 -7.24 8.75 -7.35
C LEU A 31 -7.62 7.27 -7.43
N PRO A 32 -7.24 6.39 -6.47
CA PRO A 32 -7.72 5.01 -6.44
C PRO A 32 -9.25 4.87 -6.35
N ILE A 33 -9.93 5.75 -5.59
CA ILE A 33 -11.39 5.75 -5.52
C ILE A 33 -11.99 6.03 -6.90
N ILE A 34 -11.47 7.04 -7.62
CA ILE A 34 -11.94 7.38 -8.97
C ILE A 34 -11.73 6.21 -9.92
N ILE A 35 -10.53 5.59 -9.92
CA ILE A 35 -10.21 4.43 -10.76
C ILE A 35 -11.18 3.27 -10.45
N ALA A 36 -11.39 2.96 -9.18
CA ALA A 36 -12.29 1.90 -8.76
C ALA A 36 -13.74 2.17 -9.15
N LEU A 37 -14.22 3.41 -9.00
CA LEU A 37 -15.58 3.80 -9.41
C LEU A 37 -15.76 3.64 -10.92
N VAL A 38 -14.85 4.17 -11.73
CA VAL A 38 -14.93 4.09 -13.19
C VAL A 38 -14.90 2.63 -13.65
N ALA A 39 -13.96 1.82 -13.14
CA ALA A 39 -13.88 0.41 -13.48
C ALA A 39 -15.15 -0.35 -13.08
N THR A 40 -15.61 -0.16 -11.85
CA THR A 40 -16.81 -0.86 -11.34
C THR A 40 -18.05 -0.47 -12.10
N CYS A 41 -18.26 0.83 -12.39
CA CYS A 41 -19.38 1.30 -13.21
C CYS A 41 -19.35 0.68 -14.62
N PHE A 42 -18.16 0.62 -15.24
CA PHE A 42 -18.00 -0.01 -16.55
C PHE A 42 -18.41 -1.48 -16.52
N TYR A 43 -17.87 -2.29 -15.61
CA TYR A 43 -18.22 -3.71 -15.51
C TYR A 43 -19.68 -3.94 -15.12
N TYR A 44 -20.28 -3.06 -14.32
CA TYR A 44 -21.69 -3.10 -13.95
C TYR A 44 -22.59 -2.87 -15.17
N MET A 45 -22.29 -1.87 -16.02
CA MET A 45 -23.08 -1.55 -17.22
C MET A 45 -23.09 -2.67 -18.27
N PHE A 46 -22.06 -3.51 -18.30
CA PHE A 46 -21.94 -4.63 -19.25
C PHE A 46 -22.30 -5.99 -18.64
N ASP A 47 -22.83 -6.03 -17.40
CA ASP A 47 -23.13 -7.28 -16.65
C ASP A 47 -21.92 -8.23 -16.52
N LEU A 48 -20.71 -7.69 -16.52
CA LEU A 48 -19.45 -8.45 -16.48
C LEU A 48 -18.81 -8.50 -15.09
N VAL A 49 -19.52 -8.10 -14.03
CA VAL A 49 -18.99 -8.00 -12.65
C VAL A 49 -18.39 -9.32 -12.17
N ILE A 50 -19.13 -10.42 -12.32
CA ILE A 50 -18.69 -11.75 -11.87
C ILE A 50 -17.49 -12.23 -12.68
N LEU A 51 -17.48 -11.98 -14.00
CA LEU A 51 -16.34 -12.33 -14.84
C LEU A 51 -15.08 -11.55 -14.46
N ALA A 52 -15.21 -10.26 -14.12
CA ALA A 52 -14.11 -9.42 -13.66
C ALA A 52 -13.54 -9.96 -12.34
N LEU A 53 -14.39 -10.30 -11.36
CA LEU A 53 -13.97 -10.88 -10.09
C LEU A 53 -13.23 -12.21 -10.28
N LEU A 54 -13.70 -13.09 -11.14
CA LEU A 54 -13.03 -14.35 -11.44
C LEU A 54 -11.63 -14.11 -12.04
N LYS A 55 -11.50 -13.20 -13.00
CA LYS A 55 -10.20 -12.84 -13.59
C LYS A 55 -9.25 -12.20 -12.57
N LEU A 56 -9.75 -11.31 -11.71
CA LEU A 56 -8.94 -10.71 -10.64
C LEU A 56 -8.43 -11.79 -9.67
N ARG A 57 -9.27 -12.73 -9.27
CA ARG A 57 -8.91 -13.85 -8.41
C ARG A 57 -7.76 -14.69 -8.99
N ASP A 58 -7.75 -14.92 -10.30
CA ASP A 58 -6.72 -15.74 -10.94
C ASP A 58 -5.36 -15.00 -11.05
N LEU A 59 -5.39 -13.68 -11.20
CA LEU A 59 -4.20 -12.87 -11.43
C LEU A 59 -3.63 -12.22 -10.15
N LEU A 60 -4.47 -11.75 -9.24
CA LEU A 60 -4.05 -10.93 -8.10
C LEU A 60 -3.15 -11.67 -7.10
N PRO A 61 -3.40 -12.94 -6.71
CA PRO A 61 -2.56 -13.60 -5.70
C PRO A 61 -1.09 -13.69 -6.14
N SER A 62 -0.82 -14.03 -7.40
CA SER A 62 0.55 -14.11 -7.92
C SER A 62 1.21 -12.74 -7.98
N SER A 63 0.50 -11.74 -8.49
CA SER A 63 1.00 -10.37 -8.60
C SER A 63 1.29 -9.75 -7.23
N LEU A 64 0.36 -9.90 -6.27
CA LEU A 64 0.53 -9.40 -4.90
C LEU A 64 1.68 -10.11 -4.18
N SER A 65 1.85 -11.42 -4.37
CA SER A 65 2.97 -12.16 -3.78
C SER A 65 4.33 -11.63 -4.24
N ILE A 66 4.44 -11.27 -5.52
CA ILE A 66 5.66 -10.63 -6.07
C ILE A 66 5.88 -9.25 -5.42
N LEU A 67 4.84 -8.43 -5.30
CA LEU A 67 4.92 -7.11 -4.67
C LEU A 67 5.32 -7.21 -3.19
N ILE A 68 4.73 -8.12 -2.44
CA ILE A 68 5.08 -8.40 -1.03
C ILE A 68 6.56 -8.78 -0.92
N GLY A 69 7.05 -9.70 -1.76
CA GLY A 69 8.46 -10.10 -1.78
C GLY A 69 9.38 -8.92 -2.06
N PHE A 70 9.01 -8.07 -3.02
CA PHE A 70 9.75 -6.86 -3.33
C PHE A 70 9.76 -5.85 -2.16
N THR A 71 8.62 -5.61 -1.52
CA THR A 71 8.51 -4.70 -0.37
C THR A 71 9.35 -5.19 0.82
N ILE A 72 9.35 -6.49 1.11
CA ILE A 72 10.21 -7.09 2.13
C ILE A 72 11.68 -6.90 1.79
N MET A 73 12.09 -7.11 0.53
CA MET A 73 13.45 -6.87 0.07
C MET A 73 13.88 -5.42 0.28
N CYS A 74 13.04 -4.45 -0.06
CA CYS A 74 13.30 -3.03 0.16
C CYS A 74 13.49 -2.69 1.65
N ILE A 75 12.61 -3.21 2.52
CA ILE A 75 12.74 -3.04 3.98
C ILE A 75 14.06 -3.65 4.47
N THR A 76 14.40 -4.85 4.01
CA THR A 76 15.64 -5.53 4.40
C THR A 76 16.86 -4.71 4.00
N ILE A 77 16.93 -4.22 2.75
CA ILE A 77 18.02 -3.37 2.27
C ILE A 77 18.15 -2.11 3.12
N LEU A 78 17.01 -1.43 3.42
CA LEU A 78 17.01 -0.23 4.26
C LEU A 78 17.55 -0.48 5.67
N VAL A 79 17.25 -1.64 6.25
CA VAL A 79 17.64 -1.95 7.64
C VAL A 79 19.06 -2.51 7.74
N THR A 80 19.47 -3.35 6.81
CA THR A 80 20.75 -4.11 6.90
C THR A 80 21.92 -3.42 6.21
N ASN A 81 21.68 -2.52 5.28
CA ASN A 81 22.75 -1.86 4.55
C ASN A 81 23.34 -0.70 5.37
N ASP A 82 24.67 -0.72 5.59
CA ASP A 82 25.43 0.31 6.31
C ASP A 82 26.25 1.20 5.37
N SER A 83 25.79 1.41 4.13
CA SER A 83 26.45 2.33 3.19
C SER A 83 26.50 3.76 3.75
N LYS A 84 27.50 4.53 3.30
CA LYS A 84 27.65 5.95 3.68
C LYS A 84 26.38 6.74 3.38
N SER A 85 25.74 6.44 2.28
CA SER A 85 24.49 7.00 1.79
C SER A 85 23.34 6.82 2.77
N LEU A 86 23.11 5.59 3.19
CA LEU A 86 22.07 5.28 4.15
C LEU A 86 22.32 5.91 5.51
N ASN A 87 23.58 6.01 5.93
CA ASN A 87 23.94 6.70 7.17
C ASN A 87 23.65 8.21 7.10
N ALA A 88 23.88 8.85 5.95
CA ALA A 88 23.47 10.24 5.72
C ALA A 88 21.94 10.42 5.78
N ILE A 89 21.17 9.49 5.20
CA ILE A 89 19.71 9.49 5.21
C ILE A 89 19.16 9.23 6.63
N ARG A 90 19.82 8.38 7.43
CA ARG A 90 19.47 8.13 8.83
C ARG A 90 19.55 9.38 9.71
N GLN A 91 20.45 10.31 9.37
CA GLN A 91 20.65 11.57 10.11
C GLN A 91 19.86 12.75 9.52
N LYS A 92 19.44 12.68 8.26
CA LYS A 92 18.75 13.77 7.57
C LYS A 92 17.30 13.87 8.04
N ASP A 93 16.91 15.04 8.54
CA ASP A 93 15.52 15.33 8.90
C ASP A 93 14.60 15.36 7.68
N CYS A 94 13.44 14.78 7.79
CA CYS A 94 12.41 14.87 6.77
C CYS A 94 11.72 16.23 6.84
N HIS A 95 11.66 16.94 5.71
CA HIS A 95 11.09 18.28 5.67
C HIS A 95 9.59 18.29 6.00
N ASN A 96 9.22 19.01 7.06
CA ASN A 96 7.83 19.20 7.51
C ASN A 96 7.05 17.91 7.82
N ARG A 97 7.71 16.88 8.41
CA ARG A 97 7.02 15.68 8.91
C ARG A 97 7.31 15.48 10.39
N PHE A 98 6.24 15.31 11.16
CA PHE A 98 6.27 15.16 12.61
C PHE A 98 5.44 13.94 13.03
N ILE A 99 5.90 13.22 14.07
CA ILE A 99 5.08 12.28 14.82
C ILE A 99 5.03 12.80 16.26
N GLY A 100 3.85 13.29 16.65
CA GLY A 100 3.73 14.08 17.86
C GLY A 100 4.56 15.37 17.78
N HIS A 101 5.44 15.59 18.78
CA HIS A 101 6.32 16.77 18.82
C HIS A 101 7.73 16.55 18.24
N LYS A 102 8.02 15.35 17.69
CA LYS A 102 9.36 15.00 17.19
C LYS A 102 9.38 15.00 15.66
N LYS A 103 10.36 15.69 15.08
CA LYS A 103 10.70 15.54 13.66
C LYS A 103 11.13 14.11 13.39
N ILE A 104 10.76 13.59 12.23
CA ILE A 104 11.17 12.26 11.79
C ILE A 104 12.29 12.38 10.76
N THR A 105 13.24 11.45 10.79
CA THR A 105 14.27 11.35 9.77
C THR A 105 13.69 10.75 8.48
N VAL A 106 14.36 11.01 7.36
CA VAL A 106 13.97 10.47 6.05
C VAL A 106 13.97 8.95 6.06
N PHE A 107 14.95 8.34 6.72
CA PHE A 107 15.01 6.88 6.90
C PHE A 107 13.75 6.35 7.62
N ARG A 108 13.37 6.96 8.75
CA ARG A 108 12.19 6.54 9.51
C ARG A 108 10.90 6.71 8.71
N TRP A 109 10.81 7.78 7.94
CA TRP A 109 9.65 8.00 7.07
C TRP A 109 9.54 6.94 5.98
N LEU A 110 10.65 6.58 5.31
CA LEU A 110 10.66 5.48 4.32
C LEU A 110 10.27 4.14 4.96
N LEU A 111 10.80 3.85 6.14
CA LEU A 111 10.45 2.62 6.86
C LEU A 111 8.95 2.56 7.16
N ILE A 112 8.34 3.68 7.58
CA ILE A 112 6.89 3.78 7.79
C ILE A 112 6.15 3.52 6.48
N LEU A 113 6.57 4.13 5.36
CA LEU A 113 5.95 4.00 4.07
C LEU A 113 5.96 2.54 3.56
N PHE A 114 7.12 1.88 3.59
CA PHE A 114 7.24 0.47 3.18
C PHE A 114 6.52 -0.49 4.14
N SER A 115 6.56 -0.24 5.45
CA SER A 115 5.83 -1.07 6.42
C SER A 115 4.31 -0.94 6.26
N TYR A 116 3.81 0.25 5.94
CA TYR A 116 2.41 0.48 5.61
C TYR A 116 2.03 -0.23 4.30
N SER A 117 2.85 -0.10 3.24
CA SER A 117 2.65 -0.79 1.97
C SER A 117 2.52 -2.30 2.17
N LEU A 118 3.46 -2.90 2.90
CA LEU A 118 3.45 -4.33 3.21
C LEU A 118 2.14 -4.77 3.91
N LEU A 119 1.68 -3.98 4.89
CA LEU A 119 0.43 -4.29 5.60
C LEU A 119 -0.78 -4.23 4.67
N ILE A 120 -0.88 -3.21 3.82
CA ILE A 120 -2.00 -3.10 2.87
C ILE A 120 -1.94 -4.20 1.82
N GLU A 121 -0.77 -4.58 1.32
CA GLU A 121 -0.57 -5.71 0.41
C GLU A 121 -1.07 -7.03 1.03
N LEU A 122 -0.72 -7.30 2.29
CA LEU A 122 -1.18 -8.49 3.03
C LEU A 122 -2.69 -8.47 3.27
N ILE A 123 -3.26 -7.31 3.62
CA ILE A 123 -4.71 -7.15 3.79
C ILE A 123 -5.42 -7.38 2.45
N THR A 124 -4.91 -6.80 1.36
CA THR A 124 -5.47 -6.99 0.01
C THR A 124 -5.44 -8.46 -0.39
N LEU A 125 -4.31 -9.14 -0.20
CA LEU A 125 -4.17 -10.56 -0.47
C LEU A 125 -5.18 -11.40 0.34
N SER A 126 -5.36 -11.08 1.62
CA SER A 126 -6.33 -11.76 2.50
C SER A 126 -7.77 -11.56 2.02
N ILE A 127 -8.12 -10.35 1.56
CA ILE A 127 -9.46 -10.04 1.02
C ILE A 127 -9.68 -10.82 -0.29
N VAL A 128 -8.70 -10.86 -1.18
CA VAL A 128 -8.79 -11.63 -2.45
C VAL A 128 -8.97 -13.13 -2.17
N PHE A 129 -8.27 -13.70 -1.20
CA PHE A 129 -8.49 -15.08 -0.81
C PHE A 129 -9.89 -15.30 -0.21
N LEU A 130 -10.35 -14.41 0.67
CA LEU A 130 -11.68 -14.50 1.25
C LEU A 130 -12.77 -14.39 0.20
N SER A 131 -12.63 -13.47 -0.76
CA SER A 131 -13.57 -13.28 -1.86
C SER A 131 -13.68 -14.53 -2.73
N ALA A 132 -12.57 -15.27 -2.91
CA ALA A 132 -12.57 -16.53 -3.64
C ALA A 132 -13.53 -17.58 -3.07
N PHE A 133 -13.70 -17.61 -1.76
CA PHE A 133 -14.68 -18.49 -1.09
C PHE A 133 -16.10 -17.92 -1.15
N LEU A 134 -16.25 -16.62 -1.21
CA LEU A 134 -17.56 -15.95 -1.20
C LEU A 134 -18.21 -15.90 -2.59
N ILE A 135 -17.44 -15.79 -3.68
CA ILE A 135 -17.98 -15.68 -5.06
C ILE A 135 -19.01 -16.75 -5.40
N PRO A 136 -18.80 -18.06 -5.11
CA PRO A 136 -19.79 -19.09 -5.40
C PRO A 136 -21.10 -18.92 -4.62
N LEU A 137 -21.08 -18.21 -3.50
CA LEU A 137 -22.24 -17.94 -2.63
C LEU A 137 -22.94 -16.63 -2.99
N ILE A 138 -22.32 -15.79 -3.82
CA ILE A 138 -22.87 -14.49 -4.21
C ILE A 138 -23.93 -14.69 -5.28
N SER A 139 -25.20 -14.68 -4.86
CA SER A 139 -26.37 -14.63 -5.76
C SER A 139 -26.80 -13.20 -6.11
N SER A 140 -26.31 -12.19 -5.39
CA SER A 140 -26.66 -10.79 -5.57
C SER A 140 -25.62 -10.02 -6.37
N LEU A 141 -26.03 -9.42 -7.47
CA LEU A 141 -25.19 -8.53 -8.29
C LEU A 141 -24.63 -7.36 -7.48
N ILE A 142 -25.41 -6.84 -6.51
CA ILE A 142 -25.00 -5.71 -5.67
C ILE A 142 -23.78 -6.10 -4.81
N VAL A 143 -23.81 -7.27 -4.19
CA VAL A 143 -22.68 -7.74 -3.36
C VAL A 143 -21.43 -7.94 -4.21
N GLY A 144 -21.57 -8.52 -5.42
CA GLY A 144 -20.47 -8.66 -6.38
C GLY A 144 -19.89 -7.29 -6.78
N THR A 145 -20.73 -6.31 -7.01
CA THR A 145 -20.31 -4.94 -7.38
C THR A 145 -19.52 -4.26 -6.25
N ILE A 146 -19.98 -4.38 -5.01
CA ILE A 146 -19.28 -3.83 -3.84
C ILE A 146 -17.90 -4.51 -3.69
N LEU A 147 -17.85 -5.84 -3.84
CA LEU A 147 -16.61 -6.59 -3.73
C LEU A 147 -15.62 -6.19 -4.82
N LEU A 148 -16.07 -6.06 -6.08
CA LEU A 148 -15.25 -5.60 -7.20
C LEU A 148 -14.69 -4.19 -6.95
N PHE A 149 -15.51 -3.28 -6.42
CA PHE A 149 -15.08 -1.94 -6.04
C PHE A 149 -13.97 -1.99 -4.98
N CYS A 150 -14.16 -2.76 -3.91
CA CYS A 150 -13.18 -2.88 -2.83
C CYS A 150 -11.84 -3.45 -3.33
N GLU A 151 -11.88 -4.53 -4.11
CA GLU A 151 -10.65 -5.16 -4.65
C GLU A 151 -9.92 -4.22 -5.62
N THR A 152 -10.64 -3.56 -6.53
CA THR A 152 -10.06 -2.60 -7.49
C THR A 152 -9.49 -1.37 -6.78
N PHE A 153 -10.16 -0.88 -5.73
CA PHE A 153 -9.68 0.23 -4.91
C PHE A 153 -8.36 -0.15 -4.21
N LEU A 154 -8.34 -1.28 -3.51
CA LEU A 154 -7.16 -1.73 -2.78
C LEU A 154 -5.97 -2.00 -3.71
N LEU A 155 -6.22 -2.62 -4.86
CA LEU A 155 -5.19 -2.85 -5.88
C LEU A 155 -4.60 -1.54 -6.39
N SER A 156 -5.45 -0.59 -6.76
CA SER A 156 -5.01 0.72 -7.26
C SER A 156 -4.24 1.50 -6.19
N HIS A 157 -4.68 1.43 -4.93
CA HIS A 157 -4.00 2.05 -3.80
C HIS A 157 -2.60 1.46 -3.59
N VAL A 158 -2.48 0.12 -3.58
CA VAL A 158 -1.19 -0.58 -3.47
C VAL A 158 -0.24 -0.17 -4.59
N LEU A 159 -0.69 -0.16 -5.84
CA LEU A 159 0.14 0.20 -6.99
C LEU A 159 0.66 1.64 -6.90
N LEU A 160 -0.20 2.61 -6.57
CA LEU A 160 0.21 4.02 -6.44
C LEU A 160 1.16 4.23 -5.26
N LEU A 161 0.94 3.51 -4.16
CA LEU A 161 1.83 3.52 -3.01
C LEU A 161 3.22 2.97 -3.35
N MET A 162 3.27 1.88 -4.13
CA MET A 162 4.52 1.29 -4.62
C MET A 162 5.28 2.23 -5.53
N ILE A 163 4.61 2.85 -6.52
CA ILE A 163 5.22 3.84 -7.41
C ILE A 163 5.85 4.98 -6.60
N ARG A 164 5.13 5.50 -5.62
CA ARG A 164 5.65 6.55 -4.74
C ARG A 164 6.84 6.08 -3.93
N SER A 165 6.76 4.89 -3.33
CA SER A 165 7.84 4.33 -2.52
C SER A 165 9.11 4.18 -3.32
N MET A 166 9.01 3.67 -4.55
CA MET A 166 10.12 3.53 -5.48
C MET A 166 10.69 4.87 -5.92
N THR A 167 9.83 5.84 -6.24
CA THR A 167 10.27 7.19 -6.63
C THR A 167 11.04 7.86 -5.49
N ASN A 168 10.57 7.74 -4.26
CA ASN A 168 11.26 8.30 -3.10
C ASN A 168 12.62 7.62 -2.87
N LEU A 169 12.68 6.30 -3.02
CA LEU A 169 13.93 5.55 -2.91
C LEU A 169 14.93 5.98 -3.99
N TYR A 170 14.49 6.08 -5.25
CA TYR A 170 15.32 6.54 -6.37
C TYR A 170 15.87 7.96 -6.14
N LEU A 171 15.01 8.91 -5.74
CA LEU A 171 15.44 10.29 -5.48
C LEU A 171 16.49 10.38 -4.37
N LEU A 172 16.41 9.52 -3.37
CA LEU A 172 17.38 9.48 -2.29
C LEU A 172 18.75 9.02 -2.76
N PHE A 173 18.82 7.99 -3.59
CA PHE A 173 20.09 7.53 -4.14
C PHE A 173 20.71 8.53 -5.12
N ARG A 174 19.88 9.25 -5.87
CA ARG A 174 20.36 10.30 -6.81
C ARG A 174 20.96 11.52 -6.11
N MET A 175 20.55 11.84 -4.88
CA MET A 175 21.10 13.00 -4.13
C MET A 175 22.57 12.84 -3.75
N GLU A 176 23.21 11.73 -4.01
CA GLU A 176 24.61 11.45 -3.71
C GLU A 176 25.57 11.84 -4.81
N ASP A 177 25.06 11.95 -6.04
CA ASP A 177 25.89 12.27 -7.21
C ASP A 177 26.10 13.79 -7.38
N ILE A 178 25.63 14.61 -6.43
CA ILE A 178 25.78 16.08 -6.40
C ILE A 178 26.53 16.52 -5.13
#